data_00295ca0334206293af34408320a343e
#
_entry.id   00295ca0334206293af34408320a343e
#
_cell.length_a   1.000
_cell.length_b   1.000
_cell.length_c   1.000
_cell.angle_alpha   90.00
_cell.angle_beta   90.00
_cell.angle_gamma   90.00
#
_symmetry.space_group_name_H-M   'P 1'
#
loop_
_entity.id
_entity.type
_entity.pdbx_description
1 polymer ?
#
loop_
_entity_poly.entity_id
_entity_poly.type
_entity_poly.pdbx_seq_one_letter_code
_entity_poly.pdbx_strand_id
1 'polypeptide(L)'
;MFCPDLRRSPNLSKYDVLFFSVSFELDYPQLLRMLMTAGIPLEREAREEGGPFLVIGGITVTANPKILSPFADIIYVGDMECSIAEVVGLMLEHGFMRERALFDQLAGLSGVYVPAVHGREPVPKAHMKRISEPAHTVVLTENTEFANRFLVEIGRGCRNQCRFCMTRCVNNPLRNIPVARVMETLDHAVSLTRRVGLIAPVLTDHPGLGDMVRAMNGRGMTVSFSSLRADDFNEEVAALLRYNGQYSVTFAPETGTVELRRRIGKKLTNEELLRAVDIALTHDIRRFRYYLMFGLPGESEQDIAAVGVLARETVKLFGGLKAELHLSINPFVPKLGTVLGSYRLYPLEYYTGVKRALEQGLRGVERVRYRIESLKQLHLHYYLSVGDERVGSLLGCCVEKGSFRGFSEAARETAGY
;
A
#
# COMPACT_ATOMS: atom_id res chain seq x y z
N MET A 1 -22.00 -4.23 14.25
CA MET A 1 -21.58 -3.99 12.85
C MET A 1 -22.26 -5.04 11.99
N PHE A 2 -23.21 -4.63 11.16
CA PHE A 2 -23.94 -5.56 10.30
C PHE A 2 -23.07 -5.84 9.07
N CYS A 3 -22.58 -7.06 8.91
CA CYS A 3 -21.95 -7.48 7.67
C CYS A 3 -23.08 -7.94 6.74
N PRO A 4 -23.38 -7.24 5.63
CA PRO A 4 -24.43 -7.70 4.73
C PRO A 4 -24.06 -9.08 4.16
N ASP A 5 -25.06 -9.89 3.85
CA ASP A 5 -24.85 -11.18 3.20
C ASP A 5 -24.19 -10.95 1.83
N LEU A 6 -22.88 -11.08 1.78
CA LEU A 6 -22.06 -10.86 0.57
C LEU A 6 -22.41 -11.81 -0.59
N ARG A 7 -23.28 -12.80 -0.35
CA ARG A 7 -23.84 -13.70 -1.39
C ARG A 7 -24.89 -13.01 -2.26
N ARG A 8 -25.42 -11.86 -1.82
CA ARG A 8 -26.31 -11.00 -2.63
C ARG A 8 -25.56 -9.70 -2.92
N SER A 9 -25.50 -9.28 -4.18
CA SER A 9 -24.95 -7.95 -4.50
C SER A 9 -25.70 -6.89 -3.70
N PRO A 10 -25.08 -6.25 -2.70
CA PRO A 10 -25.77 -5.25 -1.89
C PRO A 10 -26.13 -4.08 -2.80
N ASN A 11 -27.36 -3.61 -2.73
CA ASN A 11 -27.70 -2.34 -3.34
C ASN A 11 -27.10 -1.23 -2.47
N LEU A 12 -25.93 -0.69 -2.89
CA LEU A 12 -25.17 0.29 -2.14
C LEU A 12 -25.95 1.60 -1.91
N SER A 13 -26.91 1.94 -2.77
CA SER A 13 -27.73 3.15 -2.62
C SER A 13 -28.71 3.11 -1.42
N LYS A 14 -28.88 1.94 -0.79
CA LYS A 14 -29.78 1.78 0.37
C LYS A 14 -29.09 2.02 1.72
N TYR A 15 -27.80 2.27 1.75
CA TYR A 15 -27.06 2.55 2.97
C TYR A 15 -27.00 4.06 3.21
N ASP A 16 -27.00 4.47 4.47
CA ASP A 16 -26.83 5.87 4.84
C ASP A 16 -25.40 6.34 4.66
N VAL A 17 -24.41 5.43 4.88
CA VAL A 17 -22.98 5.73 4.79
C VAL A 17 -22.24 4.58 4.12
N LEU A 18 -21.34 4.91 3.21
CA LEU A 18 -20.38 4.00 2.59
C LEU A 18 -18.96 4.37 2.99
N PHE A 19 -18.25 3.43 3.61
CA PHE A 19 -16.85 3.59 3.97
C PHE A 19 -15.96 2.86 2.99
N PHE A 20 -14.98 3.57 2.44
CA PHE A 20 -13.97 3.01 1.54
C PHE A 20 -12.57 3.22 2.11
N SER A 21 -11.75 2.17 2.10
CA SER A 21 -10.32 2.27 2.38
C SER A 21 -9.54 2.02 1.09
N VAL A 22 -8.83 3.03 0.61
CA VAL A 22 -8.10 2.97 -0.66
C VAL A 22 -6.60 2.99 -0.40
N SER A 23 -5.92 1.92 -0.84
CA SER A 23 -4.49 1.73 -0.60
C SER A 23 -3.62 1.95 -1.85
N PHE A 24 -4.23 2.09 -3.03
CA PHE A 24 -3.54 2.24 -4.30
C PHE A 24 -4.27 3.21 -5.22
N GLU A 25 -3.58 4.17 -5.81
CA GLU A 25 -4.22 5.27 -6.57
C GLU A 25 -4.89 4.79 -7.86
N LEU A 26 -4.39 3.71 -8.47
CA LEU A 26 -5.04 3.13 -9.66
C LEU A 26 -6.37 2.42 -9.35
N ASP A 27 -6.76 2.32 -8.06
CA ASP A 27 -8.08 1.84 -7.66
C ASP A 27 -9.14 2.96 -7.66
N TYR A 28 -8.74 4.25 -7.72
CA TYR A 28 -9.69 5.36 -7.78
C TYR A 28 -10.70 5.24 -8.93
N PRO A 29 -10.28 4.93 -10.17
CA PRO A 29 -11.25 4.69 -11.26
C PRO A 29 -12.24 3.57 -10.95
N GLN A 30 -11.79 2.52 -10.26
CA GLN A 30 -12.66 1.39 -9.91
C GLN A 30 -13.66 1.76 -8.82
N LEU A 31 -13.24 2.52 -7.81
CA LEU A 31 -14.13 3.08 -6.80
C LEU A 31 -15.26 3.88 -7.45
N LEU A 32 -14.92 4.80 -8.37
CA LEU A 32 -15.93 5.61 -9.07
C LEU A 32 -16.87 4.75 -9.94
N ARG A 33 -16.35 3.73 -10.64
CA ARG A 33 -17.18 2.78 -11.38
C ARG A 33 -18.15 2.01 -10.49
N MET A 34 -17.73 1.63 -9.27
CA MET A 34 -18.62 0.97 -8.31
C MET A 34 -19.81 1.86 -7.94
N LEU A 35 -19.55 3.15 -7.69
CA LEU A 35 -20.61 4.13 -7.40
C LEU A 35 -21.57 4.27 -8.58
N MET A 36 -21.05 4.45 -9.79
CA MET A 36 -21.88 4.53 -11.02
C MET A 36 -22.74 3.30 -11.22
N THR A 37 -22.15 2.11 -11.06
CA THR A 37 -22.87 0.84 -11.22
C THR A 37 -23.98 0.69 -10.18
N ALA A 38 -23.80 1.27 -9.00
CA ALA A 38 -24.81 1.31 -7.95
C ALA A 38 -25.86 2.42 -8.13
N GLY A 39 -25.76 3.22 -9.19
CA GLY A 39 -26.66 4.36 -9.44
C GLY A 39 -26.43 5.53 -8.47
N ILE A 40 -25.24 5.62 -7.85
CA ILE A 40 -24.88 6.69 -6.94
C ILE A 40 -24.16 7.78 -7.73
N PRO A 41 -24.63 9.05 -7.70
CA PRO A 41 -23.96 10.17 -8.34
C PRO A 41 -22.51 10.32 -7.86
N LEU A 42 -21.58 10.56 -8.80
CA LEU A 42 -20.16 10.69 -8.47
C LEU A 42 -19.89 11.95 -7.68
N GLU A 43 -20.31 13.09 -8.22
CA GLU A 43 -20.08 14.39 -7.61
C GLU A 43 -20.83 14.49 -6.28
N ARG A 44 -20.14 15.01 -5.26
CA ARG A 44 -20.69 15.20 -3.91
C ARG A 44 -21.96 16.04 -3.94
N GLU A 45 -21.92 17.17 -4.66
CA GLU A 45 -23.03 18.13 -4.77
C GLU A 45 -24.28 17.49 -5.38
N ALA A 46 -24.13 16.54 -6.28
CA ALA A 46 -25.26 15.82 -6.89
C ALA A 46 -25.96 14.82 -5.93
N ARG A 47 -25.38 14.60 -4.72
CA ARG A 47 -25.98 13.75 -3.67
C ARG A 47 -26.67 14.55 -2.56
N GLU A 48 -26.74 15.88 -2.64
CA GLU A 48 -27.30 16.74 -1.57
C GLU A 48 -28.75 16.35 -1.23
N GLU A 49 -29.56 15.99 -2.22
CA GLU A 49 -30.98 15.62 -2.04
C GLU A 49 -31.21 14.14 -1.63
N GLY A 50 -30.14 13.38 -1.42
CA GLY A 50 -30.26 11.97 -1.02
C GLY A 50 -29.05 11.12 -1.41
N GLY A 51 -29.13 9.82 -1.07
CA GLY A 51 -28.06 8.87 -1.27
C GLY A 51 -27.04 8.83 -0.12
N PRO A 52 -26.13 7.84 -0.13
CA PRO A 52 -25.23 7.59 0.98
C PRO A 52 -24.17 8.68 1.15
N PHE A 53 -23.77 8.94 2.39
CA PHE A 53 -22.51 9.64 2.65
C PHE A 53 -21.33 8.80 2.16
N LEU A 54 -20.37 9.40 1.47
CA LEU A 54 -19.13 8.74 1.08
C LEU A 54 -18.00 9.17 2.02
N VAL A 55 -17.52 8.23 2.81
CA VAL A 55 -16.40 8.38 3.72
C VAL A 55 -15.22 7.60 3.16
N ILE A 56 -14.15 8.28 2.80
CA ILE A 56 -12.99 7.65 2.16
C ILE A 56 -11.77 7.81 3.06
N GLY A 57 -11.08 6.70 3.32
CA GLY A 57 -9.83 6.64 4.05
C GLY A 57 -8.77 5.82 3.32
N GLY A 58 -7.68 5.54 3.99
CA GLY A 58 -6.57 4.75 3.48
C GLY A 58 -5.31 5.57 3.23
N ILE A 59 -4.22 4.87 2.94
CA ILE A 59 -2.89 5.47 2.88
C ILE A 59 -2.74 6.49 1.73
N THR A 60 -3.39 6.23 0.59
CA THR A 60 -3.30 7.10 -0.59
C THR A 60 -4.01 8.43 -0.37
N VAL A 61 -5.21 8.41 0.20
CA VAL A 61 -5.95 9.65 0.50
C VAL A 61 -5.38 10.39 1.72
N THR A 62 -4.73 9.68 2.65
CA THR A 62 -3.95 10.35 3.71
C THR A 62 -2.74 11.09 3.13
N ALA A 63 -2.11 10.54 2.08
CA ALA A 63 -1.01 11.20 1.38
C ALA A 63 -1.51 12.36 0.49
N ASN A 64 -2.63 12.17 -0.19
CA ASN A 64 -3.24 13.17 -1.08
C ASN A 64 -4.77 13.11 -1.04
N PRO A 65 -5.43 13.84 -0.15
CA PRO A 65 -6.90 13.83 -0.05
C PRO A 65 -7.59 14.53 -1.23
N LYS A 66 -6.87 15.41 -1.95
CA LYS A 66 -7.48 16.34 -2.93
C LYS A 66 -8.07 15.64 -4.15
N ILE A 67 -7.46 14.55 -4.61
CA ILE A 67 -7.94 13.81 -5.80
C ILE A 67 -9.38 13.32 -5.65
N LEU A 68 -9.75 12.84 -4.47
CA LEU A 68 -11.08 12.30 -4.21
C LEU A 68 -12.03 13.31 -3.55
N SER A 69 -11.59 14.54 -3.30
CA SER A 69 -12.41 15.58 -2.68
C SER A 69 -13.64 15.98 -3.48
N PRO A 70 -13.70 15.94 -4.83
CA PRO A 70 -14.94 16.18 -5.56
C PRO A 70 -16.04 15.14 -5.27
N PHE A 71 -15.64 13.94 -4.88
CA PHE A 71 -16.55 12.80 -4.75
C PHE A 71 -16.91 12.46 -3.30
N ALA A 72 -16.02 12.73 -2.34
CA ALA A 72 -16.20 12.36 -0.95
C ALA A 72 -16.91 13.44 -0.13
N ASP A 73 -17.83 13.04 0.75
CA ASP A 73 -18.40 13.92 1.77
C ASP A 73 -17.38 14.12 2.91
N ILE A 74 -16.65 13.06 3.27
CA ILE A 74 -15.62 13.03 4.30
C ILE A 74 -14.41 12.26 3.82
N ILE A 75 -13.21 12.77 4.08
CA ILE A 75 -11.96 12.03 3.89
C ILE A 75 -11.21 11.96 5.22
N TYR A 76 -10.83 10.74 5.61
CA TYR A 76 -9.97 10.54 6.76
C TYR A 76 -8.50 10.71 6.40
N VAL A 77 -7.83 11.63 7.08
CA VAL A 77 -6.40 11.91 6.96
C VAL A 77 -5.69 11.36 8.19
N GLY A 78 -5.18 10.15 8.11
CA GLY A 78 -4.49 9.45 9.19
C GLY A 78 -5.26 8.28 9.80
N ASP A 79 -5.10 8.10 11.11
CA ASP A 79 -5.70 7.00 11.86
C ASP A 79 -7.18 7.33 12.17
N MET A 80 -8.08 6.62 11.51
CA MET A 80 -9.54 6.83 11.62
C MET A 80 -10.05 6.57 13.04
N GLU A 81 -9.40 5.70 13.76
CA GLU A 81 -9.74 5.34 15.14
C GLU A 81 -9.72 6.54 16.11
N CYS A 82 -9.08 7.64 15.72
CA CYS A 82 -9.02 8.87 16.53
C CYS A 82 -10.37 9.56 16.68
N SER A 83 -11.28 9.42 15.72
CA SER A 83 -12.52 10.21 15.67
C SER A 83 -13.74 9.50 15.08
N ILE A 84 -13.61 8.23 14.66
CA ILE A 84 -14.72 7.53 13.97
C ILE A 84 -15.99 7.42 14.83
N ALA A 85 -15.85 7.22 16.13
CA ALA A 85 -16.99 7.13 17.03
C ALA A 85 -17.79 8.44 17.08
N GLU A 86 -17.06 9.57 17.15
CA GLU A 86 -17.66 10.92 17.14
C GLU A 86 -18.29 11.22 15.77
N VAL A 87 -17.61 10.88 14.66
CA VAL A 87 -18.16 11.05 13.32
C VAL A 87 -19.49 10.31 13.16
N VAL A 88 -19.53 9.02 13.55
CA VAL A 88 -20.77 8.23 13.47
C VAL A 88 -21.83 8.79 14.42
N GLY A 89 -21.44 9.19 15.63
CA GLY A 89 -22.35 9.81 16.61
C GLY A 89 -23.02 11.05 16.04
N LEU A 90 -22.25 12.01 15.51
CA LEU A 90 -22.77 13.23 14.89
C LEU A 90 -23.69 12.93 13.69
N MET A 91 -23.31 11.98 12.83
CA MET A 91 -24.17 11.59 11.70
C MET A 91 -25.51 11.02 12.17
N LEU A 92 -25.53 10.22 13.24
CA LEU A 92 -26.75 9.71 13.84
C LEU A 92 -27.61 10.80 14.48
N GLU A 93 -27.00 11.74 15.21
CA GLU A 93 -27.68 12.89 15.83
C GLU A 93 -28.38 13.78 14.81
N HIS A 94 -27.74 13.99 13.64
CA HIS A 94 -28.29 14.77 12.52
C HIS A 94 -29.13 13.92 11.55
N GLY A 95 -29.45 12.65 11.87
CA GLY A 95 -30.28 11.78 11.03
C GLY A 95 -29.74 11.60 9.60
N PHE A 96 -28.42 11.62 9.42
CA PHE A 96 -27.74 11.56 8.12
C PHE A 96 -28.15 12.64 7.12
N MET A 97 -28.58 13.83 7.62
CA MET A 97 -28.90 14.99 6.79
C MET A 97 -27.62 15.77 6.44
N ARG A 98 -27.47 16.19 5.18
CA ARG A 98 -26.32 17.00 4.71
C ARG A 98 -26.49 18.46 5.06
N GLU A 99 -26.53 18.76 6.36
CA GLU A 99 -26.68 20.08 6.90
C GLU A 99 -25.34 20.77 7.14
N ARG A 100 -25.30 22.09 6.98
CA ARG A 100 -24.09 22.87 7.23
C ARG A 100 -23.58 22.66 8.67
N ALA A 101 -24.50 22.59 9.64
CA ALA A 101 -24.17 22.40 11.06
C ALA A 101 -23.43 21.06 11.29
N LEU A 102 -23.86 19.98 10.64
CA LEU A 102 -23.16 18.68 10.69
C LEU A 102 -21.76 18.79 10.13
N PHE A 103 -21.61 19.37 8.94
CA PHE A 103 -20.30 19.50 8.29
C PHE A 103 -19.34 20.37 9.10
N ASP A 104 -19.79 21.46 9.71
CA ASP A 104 -18.96 22.31 10.55
C ASP A 104 -18.50 21.58 11.82
N GLN A 105 -19.33 20.76 12.45
CA GLN A 105 -18.95 19.93 13.60
C GLN A 105 -17.96 18.83 13.19
N LEU A 106 -18.21 18.13 12.09
CA LEU A 106 -17.31 17.10 11.55
C LEU A 106 -15.94 17.68 11.20
N ALA A 107 -15.89 18.87 10.63
CA ALA A 107 -14.64 19.54 10.25
C ALA A 107 -13.77 19.90 11.47
N GLY A 108 -14.36 20.02 12.66
CA GLY A 108 -13.62 20.24 13.92
C GLY A 108 -12.93 18.99 14.46
N LEU A 109 -13.22 17.79 13.93
CA LEU A 109 -12.67 16.54 14.44
C LEU A 109 -11.27 16.24 13.89
N SER A 110 -10.47 15.53 14.69
CA SER A 110 -9.08 15.19 14.34
C SER A 110 -9.02 14.29 13.11
N GLY A 111 -8.27 14.72 12.08
CA GLY A 111 -8.05 13.95 10.85
C GLY A 111 -9.25 13.89 9.92
N VAL A 112 -10.31 14.64 10.20
CA VAL A 112 -11.52 14.67 9.38
C VAL A 112 -11.45 15.84 8.39
N TYR A 113 -11.21 15.53 7.14
CA TYR A 113 -11.27 16.50 6.05
C TYR A 113 -12.66 16.48 5.42
N VAL A 114 -13.38 17.58 5.55
CA VAL A 114 -14.71 17.81 4.94
C VAL A 114 -14.53 18.78 3.79
N PRO A 115 -14.55 18.32 2.52
CA PRO A 115 -14.29 19.18 1.36
C PRO A 115 -15.22 20.39 1.27
N ALA A 116 -16.48 20.25 1.68
CA ALA A 116 -17.46 21.34 1.70
C ALA A 116 -17.12 22.47 2.67
N VAL A 117 -16.29 22.23 3.68
CA VAL A 117 -15.89 23.20 4.71
C VAL A 117 -14.47 23.67 4.50
N HIS A 118 -13.54 22.72 4.38
CA HIS A 118 -12.11 23.00 4.30
C HIS A 118 -11.65 23.49 2.91
N GLY A 119 -12.42 23.22 1.84
CA GLY A 119 -11.99 23.55 0.48
C GLY A 119 -10.62 22.96 0.18
N ARG A 120 -9.62 23.81 -0.08
CA ARG A 120 -8.23 23.40 -0.36
C ARG A 120 -7.31 23.38 0.85
N GLU A 121 -7.79 23.81 2.01
CA GLU A 121 -6.97 23.88 3.21
C GLU A 121 -6.58 22.49 3.71
N PRO A 122 -5.30 22.27 4.05
CA PRO A 122 -4.84 20.98 4.55
C PRO A 122 -5.35 20.73 5.97
N VAL A 123 -5.75 19.49 6.24
CA VAL A 123 -6.13 19.04 7.57
C VAL A 123 -4.95 18.30 8.20
N PRO A 124 -4.63 18.58 9.47
CA PRO A 124 -3.61 17.83 10.20
C PRO A 124 -3.94 16.35 10.27
N LYS A 125 -2.94 15.53 10.03
CA LYS A 125 -3.08 14.08 10.11
C LYS A 125 -3.40 13.62 11.53
N ALA A 126 -4.49 12.88 11.71
CA ALA A 126 -4.78 12.20 12.96
C ALA A 126 -3.81 11.07 13.25
N HIS A 127 -3.45 10.91 14.49
CA HIS A 127 -2.42 9.95 14.87
C HIS A 127 -2.66 9.36 16.25
N MET A 128 -2.91 8.06 16.32
CA MET A 128 -2.97 7.34 17.58
C MET A 128 -1.59 7.23 18.21
N LYS A 129 -1.46 7.60 19.47
CA LYS A 129 -0.20 7.40 20.22
C LYS A 129 0.09 5.92 20.47
N ARG A 130 -0.93 5.13 20.70
CA ARG A 130 -0.87 3.67 20.92
C ARG A 130 -2.02 3.00 20.17
N ILE A 131 -1.74 1.85 19.57
CA ILE A 131 -2.76 1.01 18.96
C ILE A 131 -3.09 -0.07 19.99
N SER A 132 -4.29 -0.01 20.55
CA SER A 132 -4.76 -0.96 21.58
C SER A 132 -5.42 -2.19 20.96
N GLU A 133 -6.08 -2.02 19.82
CA GLU A 133 -6.81 -3.07 19.13
C GLU A 133 -6.20 -3.30 17.74
N PRO A 134 -5.75 -4.52 17.42
CA PRO A 134 -5.23 -4.82 16.10
C PRO A 134 -6.34 -4.84 15.06
N ALA A 135 -6.12 -4.15 13.93
CA ALA A 135 -6.97 -4.36 12.77
C ALA A 135 -6.82 -5.80 12.27
N HIS A 136 -7.94 -6.43 11.92
CA HIS A 136 -7.94 -7.84 11.53
C HIS A 136 -9.02 -8.16 10.51
N THR A 137 -8.89 -9.32 9.85
CA THR A 137 -9.89 -9.84 8.92
C THR A 137 -11.21 -10.11 9.63
N VAL A 138 -12.29 -9.50 9.15
CA VAL A 138 -13.67 -9.76 9.62
C VAL A 138 -14.45 -10.68 8.67
N VAL A 139 -13.99 -10.84 7.42
CA VAL A 139 -14.61 -11.70 6.42
C VAL A 139 -13.56 -12.62 5.81
N LEU A 140 -13.69 -13.93 6.01
CA LEU A 140 -12.87 -14.94 5.34
C LEU A 140 -13.54 -15.35 4.02
N THR A 141 -12.78 -15.31 2.93
CA THR A 141 -13.25 -15.69 1.59
C THR A 141 -12.11 -16.28 0.76
N GLU A 142 -12.46 -17.10 -0.21
CA GLU A 142 -11.52 -17.63 -1.20
C GLU A 142 -11.22 -16.63 -2.32
N ASN A 143 -12.07 -15.60 -2.49
CA ASN A 143 -12.04 -14.66 -3.60
C ASN A 143 -11.12 -13.45 -3.36
N THR A 144 -10.02 -13.66 -2.63
CA THR A 144 -9.00 -12.62 -2.40
C THR A 144 -7.59 -13.20 -2.61
N GLU A 145 -6.60 -12.32 -2.77
CA GLU A 145 -5.19 -12.72 -2.82
C GLU A 145 -4.76 -13.49 -1.56
N PHE A 146 -5.39 -13.19 -0.42
CA PHE A 146 -5.14 -13.85 0.87
C PHE A 146 -6.22 -14.87 1.21
N ALA A 147 -6.62 -15.68 0.23
CA ALA A 147 -7.70 -16.66 0.35
C ALA A 147 -7.68 -17.44 1.67
N ASN A 148 -8.80 -17.38 2.41
CA ASN A 148 -9.01 -18.08 3.69
C ASN A 148 -7.93 -17.82 4.75
N ARG A 149 -7.30 -16.64 4.73
CA ARG A 149 -6.26 -16.24 5.66
C ARG A 149 -6.76 -15.14 6.60
N PHE A 150 -6.59 -15.37 7.89
CA PHE A 150 -6.86 -14.36 8.89
C PHE A 150 -5.66 -13.41 8.96
N LEU A 151 -5.86 -12.20 8.46
CA LEU A 151 -4.84 -11.15 8.52
C LEU A 151 -4.98 -10.41 9.86
N VAL A 152 -3.87 -10.11 10.51
CA VAL A 152 -3.85 -9.32 11.75
C VAL A 152 -2.71 -8.31 11.71
N GLU A 153 -3.03 -7.06 12.01
CA GLU A 153 -2.04 -5.99 12.12
C GLU A 153 -1.25 -6.16 13.43
N ILE A 154 0.09 -6.15 13.34
CA ILE A 154 0.97 -6.24 14.51
C ILE A 154 1.75 -4.95 14.76
N GLY A 155 1.69 -4.00 13.84
CA GLY A 155 2.34 -2.71 13.99
C GLY A 155 2.11 -1.79 12.82
N ARG A 156 2.21 -0.49 13.07
CA ARG A 156 1.99 0.60 12.12
C ARG A 156 3.17 1.57 12.17
N GLY A 157 3.53 2.14 11.02
CA GLY A 157 4.72 2.98 10.88
C GLY A 157 6.00 2.18 10.61
N CYS A 158 7.14 2.88 10.47
CA CYS A 158 8.42 2.27 10.11
C CYS A 158 9.59 3.12 10.65
N ARG A 159 10.61 2.49 11.22
CA ARG A 159 11.84 3.17 11.73
C ARG A 159 12.74 3.71 10.61
N ASN A 160 12.54 3.24 9.38
CA ASN A 160 13.43 3.55 8.26
C ASN A 160 13.16 4.91 7.62
N GLN A 161 14.14 5.44 6.89
CA GLN A 161 14.12 6.80 6.33
C GLN A 161 13.98 6.85 4.80
N CYS A 162 13.34 5.83 4.19
CA CYS A 162 13.14 5.77 2.74
C CYS A 162 12.35 6.98 2.24
N ARG A 163 12.96 7.78 1.35
CA ARG A 163 12.43 9.07 0.89
C ARG A 163 11.22 8.96 -0.02
N PHE A 164 11.03 7.78 -0.64
CA PHE A 164 9.93 7.48 -1.56
C PHE A 164 8.72 6.84 -0.89
N CYS A 165 8.86 6.41 0.37
CA CYS A 165 7.90 5.50 1.00
C CYS A 165 6.76 6.26 1.68
N MET A 166 5.52 6.04 1.22
CA MET A 166 4.32 6.59 1.86
C MET A 166 4.18 6.11 3.31
N THR A 167 4.43 4.83 3.59
CA THR A 167 4.30 4.30 4.95
C THR A 167 5.14 5.08 5.96
N ARG A 168 6.38 5.40 5.59
CA ARG A 168 7.26 6.23 6.44
C ARG A 168 6.70 7.63 6.63
N CYS A 169 6.15 8.23 5.59
CA CYS A 169 5.70 9.63 5.62
C CYS A 169 4.29 9.77 6.21
N VAL A 170 3.44 8.77 6.01
CA VAL A 170 2.02 8.81 6.36
C VAL A 170 1.74 8.13 7.70
N ASN A 171 2.33 6.95 7.96
CA ASN A 171 1.98 6.13 9.13
C ASN A 171 2.94 6.24 10.31
N ASN A 172 4.00 7.07 10.20
CA ASN A 172 4.93 7.27 11.31
C ASN A 172 4.34 8.10 12.46
N PRO A 173 4.84 7.88 13.70
CA PRO A 173 5.93 7.02 14.13
C PRO A 173 5.60 5.53 14.15
N LEU A 174 6.65 4.66 14.32
CA LEU A 174 6.47 3.22 14.54
C LEU A 174 5.72 2.97 15.85
N ARG A 175 4.69 2.14 15.76
CA ARG A 175 3.86 1.70 16.89
C ARG A 175 3.63 0.21 16.76
N ASN A 176 4.22 -0.56 17.67
CA ASN A 176 3.99 -1.99 17.75
C ASN A 176 2.78 -2.30 18.64
N ILE A 177 1.97 -3.25 18.24
CA ILE A 177 0.81 -3.71 19.00
C ILE A 177 1.29 -4.75 20.02
N PRO A 178 0.92 -4.65 21.31
CA PRO A 178 1.37 -5.61 22.31
C PRO A 178 1.03 -7.06 21.93
N VAL A 179 1.98 -7.98 22.13
CA VAL A 179 1.81 -9.43 21.79
C VAL A 179 0.53 -9.99 22.37
N ALA A 180 0.19 -9.66 23.63
CA ALA A 180 -1.03 -10.12 24.29
C ALA A 180 -2.28 -9.77 23.50
N ARG A 181 -2.38 -8.52 22.99
CA ARG A 181 -3.55 -8.06 22.21
C ARG A 181 -3.65 -8.77 20.86
N VAL A 182 -2.53 -8.99 20.19
CA VAL A 182 -2.51 -9.79 18.96
C VAL A 182 -2.99 -11.21 19.23
N MET A 183 -2.54 -11.82 20.32
CA MET A 183 -2.92 -13.20 20.68
C MET A 183 -4.39 -13.32 21.11
N GLU A 184 -4.94 -12.34 21.83
CA GLU A 184 -6.36 -12.26 22.16
C GLU A 184 -7.22 -12.20 20.88
N THR A 185 -6.83 -11.38 19.91
CA THR A 185 -7.53 -11.29 18.62
C THR A 185 -7.50 -12.62 17.86
N LEU A 186 -6.38 -13.34 17.94
CA LEU A 186 -6.23 -14.65 17.31
C LEU A 186 -7.01 -15.77 18.00
N ASP A 187 -7.33 -15.66 19.29
CA ASP A 187 -8.15 -16.65 19.96
C ASP A 187 -9.55 -16.79 19.32
N HIS A 188 -10.09 -15.71 18.78
CA HIS A 188 -11.33 -15.75 18.01
C HIS A 188 -11.13 -16.38 16.60
N ALA A 189 -9.94 -16.25 16.01
CA ALA A 189 -9.65 -16.74 14.66
C ALA A 189 -9.43 -18.26 14.61
N VAL A 190 -8.98 -18.89 15.70
CA VAL A 190 -8.64 -20.33 15.76
C VAL A 190 -9.77 -21.24 15.28
N SER A 191 -11.02 -20.88 15.59
CA SER A 191 -12.21 -21.64 15.18
C SER A 191 -12.56 -21.47 13.69
N LEU A 192 -12.05 -20.41 13.04
CA LEU A 192 -12.38 -20.03 11.67
C LEU A 192 -11.35 -20.52 10.66
N THR A 193 -10.06 -20.38 10.99
CA THR A 193 -8.97 -20.79 10.10
C THR A 193 -7.67 -21.06 10.87
N ARG A 194 -6.81 -21.91 10.30
CA ARG A 194 -5.45 -22.15 10.81
C ARG A 194 -4.39 -21.33 10.07
N ARG A 195 -4.81 -20.50 9.07
CA ARG A 195 -3.90 -19.73 8.23
C ARG A 195 -3.91 -18.26 8.68
N VAL A 196 -2.80 -17.78 9.20
CA VAL A 196 -2.64 -16.40 9.69
C VAL A 196 -1.68 -15.64 8.79
N GLY A 197 -1.93 -14.37 8.55
CA GLY A 197 -1.00 -13.44 7.92
C GLY A 197 -0.73 -12.26 8.85
N LEU A 198 0.53 -12.04 9.19
CA LEU A 198 0.94 -10.87 9.97
C LEU A 198 1.09 -9.66 9.05
N ILE A 199 0.51 -8.54 9.44
CA ILE A 199 0.55 -7.28 8.71
C ILE A 199 1.34 -6.25 9.52
N ALA A 200 2.45 -5.80 8.97
CA ALA A 200 3.20 -4.62 9.39
C ALA A 200 4.06 -4.12 8.22
N PRO A 201 4.45 -2.84 8.20
CA PRO A 201 5.36 -2.32 7.17
C PRO A 201 6.73 -3.03 7.18
N VAL A 202 7.22 -3.40 8.36
CA VAL A 202 8.42 -4.20 8.56
C VAL A 202 8.15 -5.14 9.74
N LEU A 203 7.96 -6.41 9.47
CA LEU A 203 7.62 -7.41 10.49
C LEU A 203 8.73 -7.55 11.55
N THR A 204 9.99 -7.49 11.11
CA THR A 204 11.17 -7.59 11.98
C THR A 204 11.36 -6.39 12.92
N ASP A 205 10.63 -5.29 12.71
CA ASP A 205 10.61 -4.15 13.65
C ASP A 205 9.80 -4.46 14.93
N HIS A 206 9.03 -5.56 14.94
CA HIS A 206 8.27 -5.96 16.12
C HIS A 206 9.12 -6.84 17.04
N PRO A 207 9.45 -6.40 18.27
CA PRO A 207 10.38 -7.11 19.17
C PRO A 207 9.85 -8.48 19.61
N GLY A 208 8.52 -8.68 19.63
CA GLY A 208 7.88 -9.94 20.00
C GLY A 208 7.53 -10.83 18.81
N LEU A 209 8.08 -10.61 17.60
CA LEU A 209 7.74 -11.39 16.40
C LEU A 209 7.96 -12.89 16.60
N GLY A 210 9.13 -13.29 17.12
CA GLY A 210 9.47 -14.69 17.34
C GLY A 210 8.52 -15.36 18.34
N ASP A 211 8.21 -14.69 19.45
CA ASP A 211 7.30 -15.19 20.49
C ASP A 211 5.87 -15.37 19.94
N MET A 212 5.37 -14.38 19.20
CA MET A 212 4.06 -14.47 18.56
C MET A 212 3.98 -15.66 17.61
N VAL A 213 4.96 -15.82 16.73
CA VAL A 213 4.97 -16.93 15.76
C VAL A 213 5.05 -18.27 16.46
N ARG A 214 5.91 -18.43 17.47
CA ARG A 214 5.99 -19.66 18.28
C ARG A 214 4.66 -19.97 18.98
N ALA A 215 4.01 -18.97 19.57
CA ALA A 215 2.72 -19.13 20.23
C ALA A 215 1.60 -19.51 19.25
N MET A 216 1.58 -18.93 18.04
CA MET A 216 0.65 -19.31 16.96
C MET A 216 0.87 -20.75 16.50
N ASN A 217 2.12 -21.13 16.27
CA ASN A 217 2.49 -22.49 15.88
C ASN A 217 2.09 -23.52 16.96
N GLY A 218 2.27 -23.20 18.25
CA GLY A 218 1.82 -24.03 19.36
C GLY A 218 0.30 -24.23 19.39
N ARG A 219 -0.47 -23.33 18.78
CA ARG A 219 -1.93 -23.46 18.57
C ARG A 219 -2.31 -24.14 17.27
N GLY A 220 -1.32 -24.71 16.53
CA GLY A 220 -1.52 -25.37 15.24
C GLY A 220 -1.85 -24.40 14.09
N MET A 221 -1.52 -23.12 14.22
CA MET A 221 -1.66 -22.15 13.16
C MET A 221 -0.40 -22.13 12.31
N THR A 222 -0.56 -21.83 11.01
CA THR A 222 0.55 -21.52 10.09
C THR A 222 0.59 -20.05 9.80
N VAL A 223 1.77 -19.44 9.94
CA VAL A 223 1.99 -18.00 9.77
C VAL A 223 2.66 -17.72 8.44
N SER A 224 2.13 -16.77 7.68
CA SER A 224 2.80 -16.25 6.49
C SER A 224 3.38 -14.87 6.75
N PHE A 225 4.53 -14.65 6.14
CA PHE A 225 5.27 -13.42 6.20
C PHE A 225 5.18 -12.68 4.86
N SER A 226 5.02 -11.37 4.92
CA SER A 226 5.13 -10.48 3.76
C SER A 226 6.61 -10.29 3.36
N SER A 227 6.92 -9.22 2.61
CA SER A 227 8.31 -8.87 2.30
C SER A 227 9.10 -8.57 3.58
N LEU A 228 10.35 -8.99 3.59
CA LEU A 228 11.27 -8.81 4.71
C LEU A 228 12.43 -7.90 4.30
N ARG A 229 13.03 -7.26 5.28
CA ARG A 229 14.25 -6.48 5.04
C ARG A 229 15.45 -7.42 5.07
N ALA A 230 16.33 -7.29 4.08
CA ALA A 230 17.52 -8.13 3.99
C ALA A 230 18.57 -7.82 5.07
N ASP A 231 18.68 -6.53 5.48
CA ASP A 231 19.56 -6.09 6.56
C ASP A 231 19.16 -6.62 7.94
N ASP A 232 17.86 -6.91 8.16
CA ASP A 232 17.33 -7.49 9.40
C ASP A 232 17.14 -9.02 9.31
N PHE A 233 17.43 -9.63 8.16
CA PHE A 233 17.22 -11.07 7.94
C PHE A 233 18.35 -11.87 8.58
N ASN A 234 18.00 -12.83 9.43
CA ASN A 234 18.90 -13.67 10.19
C ASN A 234 18.42 -15.12 10.30
N GLU A 235 19.20 -15.98 10.95
CA GLU A 235 18.93 -17.40 11.15
C GLU A 235 17.58 -17.67 11.83
N GLU A 236 17.21 -16.86 12.83
CA GLU A 236 15.94 -17.03 13.54
C GLU A 236 14.76 -16.76 12.58
N VAL A 237 14.80 -15.67 11.82
CA VAL A 237 13.76 -15.36 10.83
C VAL A 237 13.67 -16.41 9.74
N ALA A 238 14.81 -16.92 9.25
CA ALA A 238 14.84 -17.98 8.26
C ALA A 238 14.23 -19.28 8.80
N ALA A 239 14.54 -19.65 10.03
CA ALA A 239 13.97 -20.81 10.71
C ALA A 239 12.45 -20.69 10.90
N LEU A 240 11.95 -19.50 11.28
CA LEU A 240 10.53 -19.25 11.41
C LEU A 240 9.78 -19.38 10.07
N LEU A 241 10.36 -18.89 8.96
CA LEU A 241 9.81 -19.08 7.62
C LEU A 241 9.68 -20.57 7.29
N ARG A 242 10.76 -21.32 7.50
CA ARG A 242 10.80 -22.76 7.18
C ARG A 242 9.85 -23.57 8.04
N TYR A 243 9.78 -23.29 9.32
CA TYR A 243 8.83 -23.94 10.23
C TYR A 243 7.37 -23.76 9.75
N ASN A 244 7.05 -22.62 9.19
CA ASN A 244 5.73 -22.32 8.63
C ASN A 244 5.53 -22.77 7.16
N GLY A 245 6.44 -23.60 6.62
CA GLY A 245 6.35 -24.13 5.27
C GLY A 245 6.57 -23.09 4.16
N GLN A 246 7.18 -21.94 4.48
CA GLN A 246 7.48 -20.91 3.51
C GLN A 246 8.88 -21.14 2.90
N TYR A 247 8.91 -21.46 1.60
CA TYR A 247 10.12 -21.71 0.81
C TYR A 247 10.53 -20.53 -0.05
N SER A 248 9.91 -19.39 0.18
CA SER A 248 10.16 -18.16 -0.58
C SER A 248 10.37 -16.99 0.33
N VAL A 249 11.25 -16.06 -0.07
CA VAL A 249 11.46 -14.80 0.60
C VAL A 249 11.51 -13.66 -0.43
N THR A 250 10.95 -12.51 -0.05
CA THR A 250 10.98 -11.30 -0.86
C THR A 250 11.79 -10.23 -0.16
N PHE A 251 12.82 -9.74 -0.84
CA PHE A 251 13.62 -8.59 -0.43
C PHE A 251 13.36 -7.41 -1.37
N ALA A 252 13.58 -6.21 -0.88
CA ALA A 252 13.40 -4.98 -1.64
C ALA A 252 14.71 -4.19 -1.71
N PRO A 253 15.68 -4.57 -2.56
CA PRO A 253 16.88 -3.76 -2.76
C PRO A 253 16.60 -2.41 -3.43
N GLU A 254 15.49 -2.24 -4.12
CA GLU A 254 14.99 -1.06 -4.82
C GLU A 254 15.81 -0.67 -6.05
N THR A 255 17.15 -0.70 -5.98
CA THR A 255 18.04 -0.32 -7.09
C THR A 255 19.27 -1.23 -7.16
N GLY A 256 20.01 -1.16 -8.27
CA GLY A 256 21.22 -1.96 -8.48
C GLY A 256 22.41 -1.54 -7.63
N THR A 257 22.57 -0.23 -7.35
CA THR A 257 23.75 0.29 -6.64
C THR A 257 23.45 0.70 -5.20
N VAL A 258 24.43 0.57 -4.33
CA VAL A 258 24.38 1.04 -2.94
C VAL A 258 24.28 2.58 -2.90
N GLU A 259 24.93 3.27 -3.83
CA GLU A 259 24.93 4.72 -3.89
C GLU A 259 23.52 5.28 -4.14
N LEU A 260 22.81 4.75 -5.14
CA LEU A 260 21.44 5.19 -5.42
C LEU A 260 20.50 4.80 -4.27
N ARG A 261 20.70 3.63 -3.62
CA ARG A 261 19.96 3.27 -2.40
C ARG A 261 20.13 4.32 -1.31
N ARG A 262 21.35 4.77 -1.04
CA ARG A 262 21.61 5.83 -0.04
C ARG A 262 20.91 7.13 -0.38
N ARG A 263 20.92 7.54 -1.66
CA ARG A 263 20.21 8.76 -2.13
C ARG A 263 18.71 8.69 -1.87
N ILE A 264 18.09 7.54 -2.06
CA ILE A 264 16.66 7.35 -1.77
C ILE A 264 16.38 6.99 -0.29
N GLY A 265 17.39 7.05 0.58
CA GLY A 265 17.28 6.82 2.03
C GLY A 265 17.18 5.35 2.44
N LYS A 266 17.55 4.43 1.56
CA LYS A 266 17.59 2.99 1.85
C LYS A 266 19.01 2.56 2.24
N LYS A 267 19.17 2.15 3.50
CA LYS A 267 20.46 1.73 4.05
C LYS A 267 20.63 0.22 3.90
N LEU A 268 20.80 -0.26 2.70
CA LEU A 268 21.04 -1.69 2.41
C LEU A 268 22.24 -1.80 1.49
N THR A 269 23.25 -2.59 1.87
CA THR A 269 24.42 -2.91 1.05
C THR A 269 24.19 -4.18 0.23
N ASN A 270 25.06 -4.45 -0.75
CA ASN A 270 24.99 -5.69 -1.50
C ASN A 270 25.42 -6.88 -0.64
N GLU A 271 26.40 -6.68 0.24
CA GLU A 271 26.90 -7.69 1.18
C GLU A 271 25.80 -8.13 2.15
N GLU A 272 25.03 -7.21 2.70
CA GLU A 272 23.88 -7.52 3.57
C GLU A 272 22.81 -8.30 2.81
N LEU A 273 22.51 -7.90 1.57
CA LEU A 273 21.53 -8.60 0.73
C LEU A 273 21.99 -10.03 0.39
N LEU A 274 23.26 -10.18 -0.03
CA LEU A 274 23.81 -11.49 -0.40
C LEU A 274 23.94 -12.40 0.83
N ARG A 275 24.32 -11.86 2.00
CA ARG A 275 24.31 -12.59 3.28
C ARG A 275 22.90 -13.09 3.62
N ALA A 276 21.86 -12.26 3.43
CA ALA A 276 20.48 -12.67 3.67
C ALA A 276 20.04 -13.81 2.74
N VAL A 277 20.50 -13.81 1.48
CA VAL A 277 20.28 -14.89 0.53
C VAL A 277 20.99 -16.16 1.00
N ASP A 278 22.24 -16.07 1.43
CA ASP A 278 23.03 -17.21 1.89
C ASP A 278 22.38 -17.86 3.12
N ILE A 279 22.00 -17.08 4.13
CA ILE A 279 21.24 -17.54 5.30
C ILE A 279 19.93 -18.24 4.86
N ALA A 280 19.21 -17.67 3.92
CA ALA A 280 17.97 -18.27 3.43
C ALA A 280 18.22 -19.63 2.75
N LEU A 281 19.31 -19.75 1.99
CA LEU A 281 19.71 -21.00 1.33
C LEU A 281 20.07 -22.11 2.32
N THR A 282 20.77 -21.78 3.44
CA THR A 282 21.08 -22.75 4.49
C THR A 282 19.83 -23.31 5.16
N HIS A 283 18.74 -22.51 5.19
CA HIS A 283 17.43 -22.92 5.70
C HIS A 283 16.49 -23.50 4.61
N ASP A 284 17.00 -23.97 3.49
CA ASP A 284 16.21 -24.55 2.41
C ASP A 284 15.14 -23.63 1.81
N ILE A 285 15.33 -22.33 1.87
CA ILE A 285 14.53 -21.33 1.13
C ILE A 285 15.14 -21.24 -0.28
N ARG A 286 14.33 -21.49 -1.32
CA ARG A 286 14.81 -21.68 -2.69
C ARG A 286 14.23 -20.69 -3.68
N ARG A 287 13.23 -19.91 -3.32
CA ARG A 287 12.62 -18.91 -4.18
C ARG A 287 12.85 -17.52 -3.62
N PHE A 288 13.55 -16.70 -4.38
CA PHE A 288 13.89 -15.34 -4.03
C PHE A 288 13.12 -14.38 -4.93
N ARG A 289 12.59 -13.31 -4.37
CA ARG A 289 12.02 -12.21 -5.15
C ARG A 289 12.69 -10.92 -4.73
N TYR A 290 13.08 -10.11 -5.74
CA TYR A 290 13.55 -8.76 -5.52
C TYR A 290 12.55 -7.77 -6.08
N TYR A 291 12.20 -6.77 -5.26
CA TYR A 291 11.50 -5.58 -5.74
C TYR A 291 12.53 -4.51 -6.09
N LEU A 292 12.40 -3.99 -7.30
CA LEU A 292 13.28 -2.99 -7.87
C LEU A 292 12.46 -1.87 -8.51
N MET A 293 13.03 -0.68 -8.55
CA MET A 293 12.46 0.49 -9.19
C MET A 293 13.44 1.06 -10.21
N PHE A 294 12.92 1.74 -11.21
CA PHE A 294 13.68 2.53 -12.18
C PHE A 294 12.99 3.87 -12.46
N GLY A 295 13.71 4.84 -13.00
CA GLY A 295 13.22 6.21 -13.15
C GLY A 295 13.31 7.01 -11.86
N LEU A 296 14.20 6.63 -10.96
CA LEU A 296 14.46 7.34 -9.71
C LEU A 296 15.24 8.64 -9.96
N PRO A 297 15.02 9.69 -9.16
CA PRO A 297 15.78 10.93 -9.28
C PRO A 297 17.29 10.71 -9.16
N GLY A 298 18.02 11.16 -10.20
CA GLY A 298 19.47 11.04 -10.27
C GLY A 298 19.98 9.63 -10.59
N GLU A 299 19.13 8.76 -11.10
CA GLU A 299 19.48 7.44 -11.62
C GLU A 299 20.42 7.58 -12.84
N SER A 300 21.45 6.76 -12.90
CA SER A 300 22.45 6.71 -13.97
C SER A 300 22.38 5.38 -14.73
N GLU A 301 23.00 5.33 -15.91
CA GLU A 301 23.17 4.08 -16.67
C GLU A 301 23.91 3.00 -15.85
N GLN A 302 24.81 3.42 -14.97
CA GLN A 302 25.55 2.53 -14.08
C GLN A 302 24.63 1.87 -13.05
N ASP A 303 23.65 2.63 -12.52
CA ASP A 303 22.64 2.10 -11.60
C ASP A 303 21.75 1.04 -12.25
N ILE A 304 21.40 1.28 -13.52
CA ILE A 304 20.59 0.35 -14.33
C ILE A 304 21.39 -0.92 -14.64
N ALA A 305 22.64 -0.79 -15.12
CA ALA A 305 23.50 -1.93 -15.44
C ALA A 305 23.79 -2.80 -14.20
N ALA A 306 23.90 -2.17 -13.03
CA ALA A 306 24.15 -2.85 -11.76
C ALA A 306 23.02 -3.81 -11.35
N VAL A 307 21.80 -3.66 -11.85
CA VAL A 307 20.69 -4.64 -11.61
C VAL A 307 21.08 -6.02 -12.16
N GLY A 308 21.63 -6.08 -13.38
CA GLY A 308 22.11 -7.33 -13.97
C GLY A 308 23.30 -7.92 -13.21
N VAL A 309 24.20 -7.08 -12.70
CA VAL A 309 25.33 -7.52 -11.85
C VAL A 309 24.80 -8.16 -10.57
N LEU A 310 23.91 -7.47 -9.85
CA LEU A 310 23.31 -7.96 -8.60
C LEU A 310 22.56 -9.28 -8.79
N ALA A 311 21.85 -9.43 -9.91
CA ALA A 311 21.18 -10.68 -10.23
C ALA A 311 22.16 -11.84 -10.42
N ARG A 312 23.28 -11.61 -11.15
CA ARG A 312 24.34 -12.61 -11.35
C ARG A 312 25.04 -12.98 -10.04
N GLU A 313 25.35 -12.01 -9.18
CA GLU A 313 25.95 -12.26 -7.87
C GLU A 313 25.03 -13.10 -6.98
N THR A 314 23.74 -12.79 -6.97
CA THR A 314 22.75 -13.59 -6.23
C THR A 314 22.70 -15.04 -6.75
N VAL A 315 22.65 -15.25 -8.05
CA VAL A 315 22.56 -16.59 -8.65
C VAL A 315 23.84 -17.42 -8.42
N LYS A 316 25.00 -16.78 -8.33
CA LYS A 316 26.25 -17.47 -7.97
C LYS A 316 26.15 -18.18 -6.62
N LEU A 317 25.45 -17.62 -5.65
CA LEU A 317 25.24 -18.24 -4.33
C LEU A 317 24.40 -19.54 -4.42
N PHE A 318 23.61 -19.70 -5.46
CA PHE A 318 22.76 -20.88 -5.62
C PHE A 318 23.59 -22.16 -5.86
N GLY A 319 24.81 -22.04 -6.43
CA GLY A 319 25.67 -23.18 -6.70
C GLY A 319 24.94 -24.32 -7.42
N GLY A 320 25.00 -25.54 -6.87
CA GLY A 320 24.25 -26.70 -7.35
C GLY A 320 22.81 -26.81 -6.87
N LEU A 321 22.33 -25.88 -6.02
CA LEU A 321 20.98 -25.90 -5.46
C LEU A 321 19.92 -25.52 -6.52
N LYS A 322 18.75 -26.15 -6.46
CA LYS A 322 17.59 -25.78 -7.30
C LYS A 322 16.90 -24.54 -6.72
N ALA A 323 17.52 -23.39 -6.89
CA ALA A 323 16.97 -22.10 -6.47
C ALA A 323 16.73 -21.17 -7.66
N GLU A 324 15.81 -20.20 -7.52
CA GLU A 324 15.46 -19.25 -8.55
C GLU A 324 15.29 -17.84 -7.98
N LEU A 325 15.61 -16.81 -8.78
CA LEU A 325 15.44 -15.41 -8.49
C LEU A 325 14.38 -14.81 -9.42
N HIS A 326 13.39 -14.16 -8.83
CA HIS A 326 12.38 -13.36 -9.53
C HIS A 326 12.62 -11.88 -9.30
N LEU A 327 12.77 -11.10 -10.36
CA LEU A 327 12.85 -9.65 -10.29
C LEU A 327 11.51 -9.04 -10.67
N SER A 328 10.94 -8.24 -9.78
CA SER A 328 9.77 -7.41 -10.05
C SER A 328 10.23 -5.96 -10.13
N ILE A 329 10.25 -5.40 -11.34
CA ILE A 329 10.87 -4.11 -11.64
C ILE A 329 9.79 -3.14 -12.08
N ASN A 330 9.57 -2.07 -11.30
CA ASN A 330 8.49 -1.12 -11.51
C ASN A 330 9.05 0.29 -11.79
N PRO A 331 8.39 1.09 -12.64
CA PRO A 331 8.75 2.49 -12.75
C PRO A 331 8.45 3.20 -11.42
N PHE A 332 9.34 4.07 -10.99
CA PHE A 332 9.11 4.92 -9.84
C PHE A 332 8.02 5.94 -10.16
N VAL A 333 7.02 6.02 -9.30
CA VAL A 333 5.98 7.05 -9.35
C VAL A 333 6.07 7.89 -8.08
N PRO A 334 6.37 9.18 -8.19
CA PRO A 334 6.35 10.10 -7.06
C PRO A 334 5.02 10.06 -6.31
N LYS A 335 5.07 10.11 -4.98
CA LYS A 335 3.88 10.10 -4.11
C LYS A 335 3.83 11.39 -3.30
N LEU A 336 2.74 12.13 -3.42
CA LEU A 336 2.53 13.34 -2.62
C LEU A 336 2.66 12.97 -1.12
N GLY A 337 3.17 13.90 -0.32
CA GLY A 337 3.43 13.62 1.10
C GLY A 337 4.75 12.89 1.40
N THR A 338 5.47 12.40 0.37
CA THR A 338 6.82 11.85 0.53
C THR A 338 7.91 12.87 0.18
N VAL A 339 9.15 12.62 0.61
CA VAL A 339 10.29 13.51 0.28
C VAL A 339 10.53 13.59 -1.23
N LEU A 340 10.26 12.49 -1.97
CA LEU A 340 10.38 12.44 -3.42
C LEU A 340 9.07 12.79 -4.15
N GLY A 341 8.05 13.25 -3.45
CA GLY A 341 6.73 13.54 -4.01
C GLY A 341 6.68 14.73 -4.97
N SER A 342 7.63 15.66 -4.86
CA SER A 342 7.73 16.84 -5.75
C SER A 342 8.47 16.57 -7.07
N TYR A 343 9.04 15.39 -7.25
CA TYR A 343 9.75 15.08 -8.50
C TYR A 343 8.77 14.89 -9.65
N ARG A 344 9.21 15.32 -10.84
CA ARG A 344 8.49 15.07 -12.09
C ARG A 344 8.97 13.78 -12.72
N LEU A 345 8.08 13.14 -13.49
CA LEU A 345 8.48 12.01 -14.32
C LEU A 345 9.51 12.47 -15.38
N TYR A 346 10.43 11.58 -15.72
CA TYR A 346 11.24 11.75 -16.91
C TYR A 346 10.36 11.62 -18.17
N PRO A 347 10.83 12.06 -19.34
CA PRO A 347 10.17 11.78 -20.60
C PRO A 347 9.99 10.27 -20.84
N LEU A 348 8.94 9.87 -21.56
CA LEU A 348 8.61 8.44 -21.77
C LEU A 348 9.73 7.68 -22.49
N GLU A 349 10.49 8.39 -23.34
CA GLU A 349 11.67 7.87 -24.03
C GLU A 349 12.73 7.36 -23.07
N TYR A 350 12.94 8.08 -21.95
CA TYR A 350 13.86 7.65 -20.90
C TYR A 350 13.43 6.28 -20.32
N TYR A 351 12.18 6.16 -19.90
CA TYR A 351 11.65 4.90 -19.34
C TYR A 351 11.74 3.74 -20.34
N THR A 352 11.48 4.04 -21.61
CA THR A 352 11.58 3.06 -22.69
C THR A 352 13.05 2.62 -22.91
N GLY A 353 14.00 3.56 -22.86
CA GLY A 353 15.43 3.29 -22.93
C GLY A 353 15.91 2.43 -21.77
N VAL A 354 15.54 2.81 -20.53
CA VAL A 354 15.89 2.06 -19.30
C VAL A 354 15.33 0.65 -19.36
N LYS A 355 14.07 0.48 -19.76
CA LYS A 355 13.46 -0.85 -19.91
C LYS A 355 14.27 -1.74 -20.85
N ARG A 356 14.67 -1.22 -22.02
CA ARG A 356 15.53 -1.96 -22.97
C ARG A 356 16.89 -2.32 -22.37
N ALA A 357 17.53 -1.40 -21.64
CA ALA A 357 18.80 -1.63 -20.98
C ALA A 357 18.69 -2.73 -19.90
N LEU A 358 17.64 -2.72 -19.09
CA LEU A 358 17.35 -3.76 -18.11
C LEU A 358 17.13 -5.13 -18.79
N GLU A 359 16.34 -5.19 -19.86
CA GLU A 359 16.10 -6.42 -20.63
C GLU A 359 17.41 -6.97 -21.23
N GLN A 360 18.27 -6.10 -21.74
CA GLN A 360 19.59 -6.48 -22.26
C GLN A 360 20.52 -7.00 -21.13
N GLY A 361 20.57 -6.30 -20.00
CA GLY A 361 21.44 -6.66 -18.87
C GLY A 361 21.03 -7.97 -18.17
N LEU A 362 19.76 -8.36 -18.29
CA LEU A 362 19.21 -9.58 -17.70
C LEU A 362 19.11 -10.75 -18.70
N ARG A 363 19.31 -10.49 -19.99
CA ARG A 363 19.22 -11.52 -21.03
C ARG A 363 20.27 -12.60 -20.79
N GLY A 364 19.83 -13.88 -20.79
CA GLY A 364 20.72 -15.03 -20.64
C GLY A 364 21.25 -15.27 -19.23
N VAL A 365 20.78 -14.50 -18.23
CA VAL A 365 21.10 -14.80 -16.83
C VAL A 365 20.26 -16.01 -16.39
N GLU A 366 20.91 -17.17 -16.26
CA GLU A 366 20.26 -18.41 -15.88
C GLU A 366 19.59 -18.29 -14.50
N ARG A 367 18.49 -19.01 -14.28
CA ARG A 367 17.72 -19.05 -13.01
C ARG A 367 17.15 -17.70 -12.57
N VAL A 368 17.16 -16.69 -13.45
CA VAL A 368 16.52 -15.40 -13.23
C VAL A 368 15.28 -15.30 -14.10
N ARG A 369 14.15 -15.02 -13.47
CA ARG A 369 12.94 -14.58 -14.14
C ARG A 369 12.72 -13.11 -13.80
N TYR A 370 12.24 -12.32 -14.74
CA TYR A 370 11.94 -10.92 -14.45
C TYR A 370 10.65 -10.49 -15.10
N ARG A 371 9.98 -9.55 -14.43
CA ARG A 371 8.85 -8.81 -14.95
C ARG A 371 9.16 -7.33 -14.79
N ILE A 372 9.17 -6.62 -15.91
CA ILE A 372 9.24 -5.16 -15.93
C ILE A 372 7.83 -4.65 -16.20
N GLU A 373 7.32 -3.81 -15.30
CA GLU A 373 5.94 -3.33 -15.36
C GLU A 373 5.70 -2.48 -16.63
N SER A 374 4.45 -2.50 -17.08
CA SER A 374 4.02 -1.77 -18.27
C SER A 374 4.03 -0.25 -18.01
N LEU A 375 4.52 0.52 -18.98
CA LEU A 375 4.48 1.99 -18.93
C LEU A 375 3.12 2.60 -19.30
N LYS A 376 2.14 1.77 -19.71
CA LYS A 376 0.84 2.25 -20.20
C LYS A 376 0.07 3.10 -19.18
N GLN A 377 0.22 2.80 -17.91
CA GLN A 377 -0.48 3.51 -16.83
C GLN A 377 0.42 4.48 -16.05
N LEU A 378 1.69 4.66 -16.46
CA LEU A 378 2.66 5.46 -15.73
C LEU A 378 2.18 6.90 -15.49
N HIS A 379 1.75 7.58 -16.53
CA HIS A 379 1.27 8.97 -16.42
C HIS A 379 -0.06 9.06 -15.68
N LEU A 380 -1.00 8.13 -15.93
CA LEU A 380 -2.24 8.07 -15.15
C LEU A 380 -1.93 7.93 -13.66
N HIS A 381 -1.09 6.97 -13.29
CA HIS A 381 -0.69 6.73 -11.91
C HIS A 381 0.00 7.97 -11.29
N TYR A 382 0.88 8.63 -12.05
CA TYR A 382 1.54 9.85 -11.63
C TYR A 382 0.53 10.96 -11.28
N TYR A 383 -0.38 11.31 -12.21
CA TYR A 383 -1.34 12.38 -11.96
C TYR A 383 -2.31 12.04 -10.84
N LEU A 384 -2.72 10.79 -10.69
CA LEU A 384 -3.53 10.35 -9.55
C LEU A 384 -2.77 10.41 -8.21
N SER A 385 -1.45 10.33 -8.24
CA SER A 385 -0.62 10.41 -7.02
C SER A 385 -0.35 11.86 -6.58
N VAL A 386 -0.12 12.78 -7.52
CA VAL A 386 0.36 14.14 -7.22
C VAL A 386 -0.61 15.27 -7.59
N GLY A 387 -1.67 14.96 -8.33
CA GLY A 387 -2.66 15.94 -8.78
C GLY A 387 -3.54 16.49 -7.64
N ASP A 388 -4.41 17.39 -7.99
CA ASP A 388 -5.38 18.03 -7.09
C ASP A 388 -6.84 17.68 -7.48
N GLU A 389 -7.81 18.38 -6.89
CA GLU A 389 -9.24 18.19 -7.16
C GLU A 389 -9.64 18.37 -8.63
N ARG A 390 -8.89 19.19 -9.40
CA ARG A 390 -9.14 19.40 -10.83
C ARG A 390 -8.83 18.12 -11.61
N VAL A 391 -7.74 17.44 -11.24
CA VAL A 391 -7.41 16.11 -11.79
C VAL A 391 -8.45 15.06 -11.33
N GLY A 392 -8.97 15.22 -10.10
CA GLY A 392 -10.08 14.39 -9.60
C GLY A 392 -11.32 14.53 -10.46
N SER A 393 -11.80 15.74 -10.72
CA SER A 393 -12.96 15.98 -11.59
C SER A 393 -12.75 15.46 -13.02
N LEU A 394 -11.53 15.63 -13.58
CA LEU A 394 -11.17 15.03 -14.86
C LEU A 394 -11.26 13.49 -14.83
N LEU A 395 -10.83 12.87 -13.71
CA LEU A 395 -10.97 11.43 -13.51
C LEU A 395 -12.44 10.99 -13.55
N GLY A 396 -13.33 11.72 -12.86
CA GLY A 396 -14.78 11.48 -12.87
C GLY A 396 -15.32 11.49 -14.30
N CYS A 397 -15.06 12.54 -15.07
CA CYS A 397 -15.45 12.64 -16.47
C CYS A 397 -14.94 11.47 -17.33
N CYS A 398 -13.69 11.01 -17.10
CA CYS A 398 -13.13 9.88 -17.84
C CYS A 398 -13.82 8.55 -17.49
N VAL A 399 -14.17 8.37 -16.23
CA VAL A 399 -14.90 7.18 -15.76
C VAL A 399 -16.31 7.16 -16.35
N GLU A 400 -17.03 8.28 -16.33
CA GLU A 400 -18.38 8.41 -16.95
C GLU A 400 -18.37 8.11 -18.44
N LYS A 401 -17.37 8.64 -19.17
CA LYS A 401 -17.18 8.36 -20.60
C LYS A 401 -16.65 6.95 -20.88
N GLY A 402 -16.22 6.20 -19.88
CA GLY A 402 -15.61 4.88 -20.02
C GLY A 402 -14.27 4.88 -20.77
N SER A 403 -13.59 6.05 -20.87
CA SER A 403 -12.37 6.22 -21.65
C SER A 403 -11.37 7.14 -20.96
N PHE A 404 -10.10 6.69 -20.91
CA PHE A 404 -8.96 7.45 -20.40
C PHE A 404 -8.08 8.02 -21.52
N ARG A 405 -8.57 8.00 -22.76
CA ARG A 405 -7.84 8.59 -23.89
C ARG A 405 -7.69 10.10 -23.69
N GLY A 406 -6.47 10.61 -23.80
CA GLY A 406 -6.16 12.03 -23.58
C GLY A 406 -6.10 12.48 -22.11
N PHE A 407 -6.34 11.58 -21.13
CA PHE A 407 -6.31 11.94 -19.73
C PHE A 407 -5.00 12.62 -19.31
N SER A 408 -3.85 12.07 -19.72
CA SER A 408 -2.54 12.58 -19.29
C SER A 408 -2.24 13.98 -19.85
N GLU A 409 -2.70 14.27 -21.06
CA GLU A 409 -2.55 15.59 -21.68
C GLU A 409 -3.45 16.62 -20.96
N ALA A 410 -4.71 16.28 -20.78
CA ALA A 410 -5.67 17.13 -20.07
C ALA A 410 -5.24 17.34 -18.60
N ALA A 411 -4.73 16.31 -17.91
CA ALA A 411 -4.26 16.42 -16.54
C ALA A 411 -3.03 17.35 -16.42
N ARG A 412 -2.12 17.28 -17.40
CA ARG A 412 -0.96 18.19 -17.45
C ARG A 412 -1.38 19.65 -17.61
N GLU A 413 -2.28 19.92 -18.53
CA GLU A 413 -2.80 21.26 -18.76
C GLU A 413 -3.56 21.79 -17.53
N THR A 414 -4.42 20.97 -16.95
CA THR A 414 -5.27 21.31 -15.80
C THR A 414 -4.47 21.57 -14.54
N ALA A 415 -3.45 20.76 -14.26
CA ALA A 415 -2.66 20.84 -13.04
C ALA A 415 -1.47 21.81 -13.13
N GLY A 416 -1.14 22.33 -14.32
CA GLY A 416 -0.02 23.24 -14.53
C GLY A 416 1.35 22.59 -14.35
N TYR A 417 1.48 21.29 -14.64
CA TYR A 417 2.70 20.50 -14.54
C TYR A 417 3.51 20.48 -15.84
#